data_e99079bc29d43403517bd3167c55a018
#
_entry.id   e99079bc29d43403517bd3167c55a018
#
_cell.length_a   1.000
_cell.length_b   1.000
_cell.length_c   1.000
_cell.angle_alpha   90.00
_cell.angle_beta   90.00
_cell.angle_gamma   90.00
#
_symmetry.space_group_name_H-M   'P 1'
#
loop_
_entity.id
_entity.type
_entity.pdbx_description
1 polymer ?
#
loop_
_entity_poly.entity_id
_entity_poly.type
_entity_poly.pdbx_seq_one_letter_code
_entity_poly.pdbx_strand_id
1 'polypeptide(L)'
;MFIKVKTVQPLPDYNLLVNFMTGEEKRYNVQPLFDKWEPFKALILTKGLFEQVRVDAGGYGISWNDDIDLSCNELYDNGVMV
;
A
#
# COMPACT_ATOMS: atom_id res chain seq x y z
N MET A 1 -15.10 -11.30 -1.42
CA MET A 1 -15.44 -10.04 -2.12
C MET A 1 -14.25 -9.09 -2.04
N PHE A 2 -13.96 -8.41 -3.15
CA PHE A 2 -12.84 -7.47 -3.19
C PHE A 2 -13.34 -6.03 -3.09
N ILE A 3 -12.81 -5.29 -2.11
CA ILE A 3 -13.03 -3.85 -2.04
C ILE A 3 -11.84 -3.21 -2.74
N LYS A 4 -12.06 -2.78 -3.97
CA LYS A 4 -10.98 -2.34 -4.85
C LYS A 4 -10.44 -0.97 -4.47
N VAL A 5 -9.14 -0.78 -4.71
CA VAL A 5 -8.45 0.49 -4.46
C VAL A 5 -8.75 1.46 -5.61
N LYS A 6 -9.06 2.70 -5.25
CA LYS A 6 -9.24 3.78 -6.22
C LYS A 6 -7.95 4.58 -6.39
N THR A 7 -7.38 5.04 -5.27
CA THR A 7 -6.13 5.80 -5.27
C THR A 7 -5.27 5.41 -4.09
N VAL A 8 -3.97 5.65 -4.22
CA VAL A 8 -3.02 5.48 -3.13
C VAL A 8 -2.06 6.67 -3.12
N GLN A 9 -1.72 7.15 -1.92
CA GLN A 9 -0.83 8.28 -1.76
C GLN A 9 0.19 7.97 -0.66
N PRO A 10 1.49 8.11 -0.94
CA PRO A 10 2.50 7.93 0.11
C PRO A 10 2.47 9.08 1.11
N LEU A 11 2.56 8.74 2.39
CA LEU A 11 2.58 9.69 3.49
C LEU A 11 3.92 9.55 4.25
N PRO A 12 4.24 10.51 5.14
CA PRO A 12 5.44 10.39 5.98
C PRO A 12 5.43 9.12 6.82
N ASP A 13 6.63 8.67 7.20
CA ASP A 13 6.84 7.52 8.09
C ASP A 13 6.34 6.21 7.51
N TYR A 14 6.41 6.07 6.18
CA TYR A 14 6.02 4.83 5.48
C TYR A 14 4.56 4.46 5.69
N ASN A 15 3.70 5.46 5.80
CA ASN A 15 2.25 5.28 5.78
C ASN A 15 1.72 5.52 4.38
N LEU A 16 0.57 4.92 4.10
CA LEU A 16 -0.14 5.11 2.84
C LEU A 16 -1.54 5.59 3.15
N LEU A 17 -2.04 6.53 2.36
CA LEU A 17 -3.44 6.90 2.37
C LEU A 17 -4.10 6.19 1.20
N VAL A 18 -5.06 5.31 1.50
CA VAL A 18 -5.71 4.47 0.50
C VAL A 18 -7.18 4.84 0.41
N ASN A 19 -7.62 5.24 -0.78
CA ASN A 19 -9.03 5.46 -1.06
C ASN A 19 -9.57 4.27 -1.84
N PHE A 20 -10.69 3.73 -1.37
CA PHE A 20 -11.32 2.57 -1.98
C PHE A 20 -12.49 3.00 -2.87
N MET A 21 -12.89 2.12 -3.77
CA MET A 21 -14.00 2.39 -4.70
C MET A 21 -15.33 2.61 -3.96
N THR A 22 -15.45 2.13 -2.74
CA THR A 22 -16.61 2.36 -1.87
C THR A 22 -16.70 3.79 -1.37
N GLY A 23 -15.63 4.57 -1.50
CA GLY A 23 -15.53 5.89 -0.90
C GLY A 23 -14.85 5.89 0.46
N GLU A 24 -14.57 4.73 1.01
CA GLU A 24 -13.86 4.63 2.28
C GLU A 24 -12.40 5.02 2.12
N GLU A 25 -11.85 5.63 3.16
CA GLU A 25 -10.45 6.05 3.19
C GLU A 25 -9.77 5.47 4.41
N LYS A 26 -8.63 4.80 4.21
CA LYS A 26 -7.88 4.17 5.29
C LYS A 26 -6.41 4.54 5.21
N ARG A 27 -5.77 4.57 6.38
CA ARG A 27 -4.31 4.73 6.47
C ARG A 27 -3.70 3.36 6.77
N TYR A 28 -2.71 3.00 6.00
CA TYR A 28 -2.01 1.72 6.15
C TYR A 28 -0.55 1.96 6.49
N ASN A 29 -0.07 1.36 7.58
CA ASN A 29 1.32 1.48 8.00
C ASN A 29 2.13 0.32 7.41
N VAL A 30 3.10 0.64 6.56
CA VAL A 30 3.94 -0.35 5.89
C VAL A 30 5.08 -0.85 6.78
N GLN A 31 5.45 -0.11 7.83
CA GLN A 31 6.61 -0.43 8.66
C GLN A 31 6.64 -1.87 9.20
N PRO A 32 5.52 -2.43 9.69
CA PRO A 32 5.56 -3.81 10.19
C PRO A 32 5.98 -4.85 9.16
N LEU A 33 5.84 -4.54 7.86
CA LEU A 33 6.19 -5.47 6.80
C LEU A 33 7.69 -5.56 6.55
N PHE A 34 8.47 -4.57 7.00
CA PHE A 34 9.91 -4.56 6.80
C PHE A 34 10.60 -5.74 7.50
N ASP A 35 10.03 -6.20 8.61
CA ASP A 35 10.54 -7.34 9.35
C ASP A 35 9.91 -8.68 8.94
N LYS A 36 8.79 -8.62 8.24
CA LYS A 36 8.07 -9.82 7.83
C LYS A 36 8.53 -10.37 6.49
N TRP A 37 8.72 -9.46 5.52
CA TRP A 37 9.02 -9.85 4.14
C TRP A 37 10.24 -9.09 3.64
N GLU A 38 11.30 -9.82 3.35
CA GLU A 38 12.58 -9.27 2.95
C GLU A 38 12.48 -8.24 1.80
N PRO A 39 11.70 -8.49 0.73
CA PRO A 39 11.59 -7.52 -0.36
C PRO A 39 11.14 -6.13 0.06
N PHE A 40 10.35 -6.02 1.14
CA PHE A 40 9.86 -4.72 1.61
C PHE A 40 10.96 -3.83 2.17
N LYS A 41 12.09 -4.40 2.55
CA LYS A 41 13.23 -3.62 3.03
C LYS A 41 13.79 -2.68 1.96
N ALA A 42 13.58 -3.00 0.68
CA ALA A 42 14.00 -2.13 -0.40
C ALA A 42 13.34 -0.74 -0.32
N LEU A 43 12.16 -0.65 0.28
CA LEU A 43 11.47 0.63 0.46
C LEU A 43 12.23 1.58 1.36
N ILE A 44 13.00 1.03 2.31
CA ILE A 44 13.86 1.84 3.19
C ILE A 44 15.21 2.09 2.52
N LEU A 45 15.77 1.06 1.88
CA LEU A 45 17.15 1.08 1.38
C LEU A 45 17.29 1.83 0.06
N THR A 46 16.23 1.90 -0.74
CA THR A 46 16.27 2.54 -2.04
C THR A 46 15.57 3.89 -1.98
N LYS A 47 16.34 4.96 -2.01
CA LYS A 47 15.81 6.31 -1.93
C LYS A 47 14.81 6.59 -3.03
N GLY A 48 13.64 7.11 -2.67
CA GLY A 48 12.59 7.48 -3.60
C GLY A 48 11.69 6.34 -4.03
N LEU A 49 12.01 5.09 -3.68
CA LEU A 49 11.18 3.96 -4.11
C LEU A 49 9.80 4.00 -3.49
N PHE A 50 9.69 4.32 -2.21
CA PHE A 50 8.40 4.34 -1.51
C PHE A 50 7.39 5.26 -2.20
N GLU A 51 7.85 6.41 -2.70
CA GLU A 51 6.99 7.39 -3.36
C GLU A 51 6.51 6.94 -4.74
N GLN A 52 7.03 5.85 -5.28
CA GLN A 52 6.64 5.34 -6.60
C GLN A 52 5.47 4.38 -6.55
N VAL A 53 4.82 4.24 -5.42
CA VAL A 53 3.67 3.35 -5.27
C VAL A 53 2.56 3.71 -6.27
N ARG A 54 1.93 2.68 -6.85
CA ARG A 54 0.84 2.87 -7.81
C ARG A 54 -0.26 1.84 -7.58
N VAL A 55 -1.47 2.17 -8.03
CA VAL A 55 -2.59 1.25 -8.01
C VAL A 55 -2.46 0.28 -9.19
N ASP A 56 -2.64 -1.01 -8.92
CA ASP A 56 -2.62 -2.04 -9.95
C ASP A 56 -3.85 -1.96 -10.85
N ALA A 57 -3.72 -2.48 -12.06
CA ALA A 57 -4.83 -2.54 -13.01
C ALA A 57 -6.05 -3.19 -12.35
N GLY A 58 -7.21 -2.57 -12.49
CA GLY A 58 -8.45 -3.06 -11.91
C GLY A 58 -8.64 -2.73 -10.42
N GLY A 59 -7.63 -2.18 -9.74
CA GLY A 59 -7.76 -1.81 -8.33
C GLY A 59 -7.61 -2.96 -7.35
N TYR A 60 -7.07 -4.10 -7.78
CA TYR A 60 -6.96 -5.28 -6.92
C TYR A 60 -5.80 -5.21 -5.92
N GLY A 61 -4.95 -4.21 -6.04
CA GLY A 61 -3.85 -4.00 -5.11
C GLY A 61 -3.04 -2.77 -5.48
N ILE A 62 -1.90 -2.65 -4.82
CA ILE A 62 -0.91 -1.60 -5.09
C ILE A 62 0.45 -2.24 -5.25
N SER A 63 1.34 -1.58 -6.00
CA SER A 63 2.68 -2.09 -6.25
C SER A 63 3.70 -0.96 -6.28
N TRP A 64 4.92 -1.27 -5.87
CA TRP A 64 6.09 -0.41 -6.05
C TRP A 64 6.94 -0.92 -7.22
N ASN A 65 7.03 -2.24 -7.34
CA ASN A 65 7.70 -2.92 -8.46
C ASN A 65 7.18 -4.37 -8.52
N ASP A 66 7.81 -5.22 -9.33
CA ASP A 66 7.33 -6.59 -9.53
C ASP A 66 7.47 -7.48 -8.27
N ASP A 67 8.31 -7.08 -7.32
CA ASP A 67 8.59 -7.88 -6.12
C ASP A 67 7.87 -7.36 -4.87
N ILE A 68 7.34 -6.13 -4.91
CA ILE A 68 6.78 -5.48 -3.73
C ILE A 68 5.37 -5.00 -4.06
N ASP A 69 4.39 -5.72 -3.53
CA ASP A 69 2.98 -5.39 -3.74
C ASP A 69 2.15 -5.74 -2.51
N LEU A 70 0.94 -5.19 -2.45
CA LEU A 70 -0.05 -5.49 -1.41
C LEU A 70 -1.41 -5.60 -2.07
N SER A 71 -2.18 -6.60 -1.66
CA SER A 71 -3.53 -6.80 -2.18
C SER A 71 -4.51 -5.78 -1.60
N CYS A 72 -5.61 -5.54 -2.32
CA CYS A 72 -6.67 -4.67 -1.80
C CYS A 72 -7.24 -5.21 -0.50
N ASN A 73 -7.33 -6.54 -0.36
CA ASN A 73 -7.85 -7.16 0.87
C ASN A 73 -6.94 -6.88 2.06
N GLU A 74 -5.61 -6.98 1.87
CA GLU A 74 -4.66 -6.67 2.93
C GLU A 74 -4.81 -5.21 3.38
N LEU A 75 -4.91 -4.30 2.43
CA LEU A 75 -5.04 -2.87 2.72
C LEU A 75 -6.36 -2.55 3.43
N TYR A 76 -7.43 -3.20 3.01
CA TYR A 76 -8.75 -2.95 3.59
C TYR A 76 -8.86 -3.54 4.99
N ASP A 77 -8.40 -4.78 5.17
CA ASP A 77 -8.56 -5.49 6.45
C ASP A 77 -7.65 -4.95 7.54
N ASN A 78 -6.46 -4.48 7.19
CA ASN A 78 -5.45 -4.04 8.15
C ASN A 78 -5.21 -2.53 8.15
N GLY A 79 -5.84 -1.81 7.27
CA GLY A 79 -5.82 -0.34 7.30
C GLY A 79 -6.72 0.20 8.40
N VAL A 80 -6.41 1.41 8.86
CA VAL A 80 -7.16 2.08 9.91
C VAL A 80 -7.99 3.20 9.28
N MET A 81 -9.27 3.27 9.63
CA MET A 81 -10.16 4.33 9.15
C MET A 81 -9.62 5.70 9.52
N VAL A 82 -9.66 6.61 8.58
CA VAL A 82 -9.18 7.97 8.78
C VAL A 82 -10.28 8.86 9.36
#